data_fe5d6366c44e9412dc0d734c71a35915
#
_entry.id   fe5d6366c44e9412dc0d734c71a35915
#
_cell.length_a   1.000
_cell.length_b   1.000
_cell.length_c   1.000
_cell.angle_alpha   90.00
_cell.angle_beta   90.00
_cell.angle_gamma   90.00
#
_symmetry.space_group_name_H-M   'P 1'
#
loop_
_entity.id
_entity.type
_entity.pdbx_description
1 polymer ?
#
loop_
_entity_poly.entity_id
_entity_poly.type
_entity_poly.pdbx_seq_one_letter_code
_entity_poly.pdbx_strand_id
1 'polypeptide(L)'
;MVDLKAHRLALSMPVGRTPEHVTLSPDGKFAALVLANGAANTKSDPKYDSVTGILKIFAVGAGSLTEVAHADSCHWAQGATFSTDGKLVLQQCAAEREILVYRFDGKTLVQDKAATMTFESRPGAIATGVSR
;
A
#
# COMPACT_ATOMS: atom_id res chain seq x y z
N MET A 1 5.14 2.97 -15.27
CA MET A 1 6.54 3.47 -15.09
C MET A 1 6.88 4.41 -16.23
N VAL A 2 7.64 5.45 -15.94
CA VAL A 2 8.07 6.44 -16.93
C VAL A 2 9.60 6.45 -16.98
N ASP A 3 10.16 6.41 -18.17
CA ASP A 3 11.59 6.61 -18.41
C ASP A 3 11.85 8.13 -18.46
N LEU A 4 12.46 8.67 -17.41
CA LEU A 4 12.71 10.11 -17.30
C LEU A 4 13.80 10.60 -18.24
N LYS A 5 14.72 9.74 -18.69
CA LYS A 5 15.77 10.12 -19.65
C LYS A 5 15.21 10.19 -21.07
N ALA A 6 14.39 9.22 -21.43
CA ALA A 6 13.78 9.16 -22.75
C ALA A 6 12.44 9.92 -22.83
N HIS A 7 11.94 10.48 -21.73
CA HIS A 7 10.64 11.18 -21.60
C HIS A 7 9.50 10.39 -22.20
N ARG A 8 9.44 9.08 -21.92
CA ARG A 8 8.44 8.19 -22.51
C ARG A 8 7.86 7.22 -21.48
N LEU A 9 6.67 6.70 -21.77
CA LEU A 9 6.08 5.61 -21.02
C LEU A 9 6.88 4.33 -21.27
N ALA A 10 7.47 3.77 -20.20
CA ALA A 10 8.25 2.53 -20.26
C ALA A 10 7.39 1.30 -19.97
N LEU A 11 6.40 1.41 -19.06
CA LEU A 11 5.51 0.32 -18.70
C LEU A 11 4.15 0.87 -18.27
N SER A 12 3.08 0.27 -18.80
CA SER A 12 1.71 0.42 -18.31
C SER A 12 1.12 -0.96 -18.07
N MET A 13 0.48 -1.16 -16.93
CA MET A 13 -0.16 -2.43 -16.59
C MET A 13 -1.44 -2.19 -15.76
N PRO A 14 -2.46 -3.03 -15.90
CA PRO A 14 -3.62 -3.00 -15.01
C PRO A 14 -3.21 -3.48 -13.62
N VAL A 15 -3.54 -2.73 -12.58
CA VAL A 15 -3.19 -3.07 -11.20
C VAL A 15 -4.42 -3.34 -10.32
N GLY A 16 -5.62 -2.94 -10.77
CA GLY A 16 -6.87 -3.04 -10.03
C GLY A 16 -7.62 -1.70 -10.03
N ARG A 17 -8.63 -1.60 -9.15
CA ARG A 17 -9.52 -0.43 -9.09
C ARG A 17 -8.99 0.62 -8.13
N THR A 18 -9.09 1.87 -8.54
CA THR A 18 -8.80 3.06 -7.73
C THR A 18 -7.44 2.99 -7.04
N PRO A 19 -6.32 2.99 -7.82
CA PRO A 19 -4.99 3.09 -7.24
C PRO A 19 -4.80 4.46 -6.59
N GLU A 20 -4.37 4.48 -5.32
CA GLU A 20 -4.23 5.69 -4.51
C GLU A 20 -2.77 6.06 -4.29
N HIS A 21 -1.92 5.09 -4.01
CA HIS A 21 -0.54 5.37 -3.59
C HIS A 21 0.41 4.27 -4.03
N VAL A 22 1.63 4.66 -4.35
CA VAL A 22 2.75 3.75 -4.60
C VAL A 22 4.00 4.23 -3.86
N THR A 23 4.72 3.31 -3.23
CA THR A 23 6.00 3.56 -2.58
C THR A 23 6.99 2.43 -2.87
N LEU A 24 8.29 2.75 -2.86
CA LEU A 24 9.33 1.75 -3.02
C LEU A 24 9.89 1.29 -1.67
N SER A 25 10.32 0.03 -1.61
CA SER A 25 11.14 -0.45 -0.50
C SER A 25 12.48 0.30 -0.45
N PRO A 26 13.16 0.37 0.72
CA PRO A 26 14.44 1.09 0.86
C PRO A 26 15.52 0.60 -0.10
N ASP A 27 15.53 -0.67 -0.46
CA ASP A 27 16.47 -1.26 -1.41
C ASP A 27 16.03 -1.17 -2.88
N GLY A 28 14.83 -0.60 -3.14
CA GLY A 28 14.26 -0.44 -4.47
C GLY A 28 13.79 -1.72 -5.15
N LYS A 29 13.82 -2.88 -4.47
CA LYS A 29 13.47 -4.17 -5.08
C LYS A 29 11.97 -4.43 -5.10
N PHE A 30 11.20 -3.73 -4.26
CA PHE A 30 9.76 -3.89 -4.17
C PHE A 30 9.03 -2.56 -4.26
N ALA A 31 7.80 -2.61 -4.77
CA ALA A 31 6.86 -1.51 -4.76
C ALA A 31 5.59 -1.94 -4.02
N ALA A 32 5.16 -1.17 -3.04
CA ALA A 32 3.86 -1.33 -2.41
C ALA A 32 2.86 -0.41 -3.11
N LEU A 33 1.71 -0.96 -3.49
CA LEU A 33 0.62 -0.26 -4.14
C LEU A 33 -0.64 -0.38 -3.31
N VAL A 34 -1.24 0.75 -2.99
CA VAL A 34 -2.53 0.82 -2.28
C VAL A 34 -3.64 1.02 -3.30
N LEU A 35 -4.66 0.18 -3.22
CA LEU A 35 -5.90 0.31 -3.99
C LEU A 35 -7.04 0.58 -3.02
N ALA A 36 -7.80 1.65 -3.25
CA ALA A 36 -9.06 1.86 -2.53
C ALA A 36 -10.14 0.85 -2.97
N ASN A 37 -9.98 0.23 -4.14
CA ASN A 37 -10.78 -0.88 -4.66
C ASN A 37 -12.30 -0.60 -4.75
N GLY A 38 -12.70 0.65 -4.60
CA GLY A 38 -14.12 1.05 -4.54
C GLY A 38 -14.78 0.72 -3.19
N ALA A 39 -13.98 0.50 -2.15
CA ALA A 39 -14.47 0.35 -0.77
C ALA A 39 -15.22 1.60 -0.31
N ALA A 40 -16.22 1.40 0.52
CA ALA A 40 -17.00 2.48 1.10
C ALA A 40 -16.18 3.28 2.13
N ASN A 41 -16.54 4.55 2.32
CA ASN A 41 -15.85 5.44 3.25
C ASN A 41 -16.57 5.57 4.61
N THR A 42 -17.78 5.05 4.70
CA THR A 42 -18.63 5.14 5.90
C THR A 42 -19.39 3.84 6.12
N LYS A 43 -19.65 3.52 7.40
CA LYS A 43 -20.41 2.32 7.80
C LYS A 43 -21.87 2.33 7.34
N SER A 44 -22.41 3.47 6.94
CA SER A 44 -23.77 3.58 6.42
C SER A 44 -23.90 3.14 4.95
N ASP A 45 -22.79 2.96 4.25
CA ASP A 45 -22.82 2.46 2.88
C ASP A 45 -23.07 0.94 2.88
N PRO A 46 -24.05 0.44 2.09
CA PRO A 46 -24.35 -1.01 2.02
C PRO A 46 -23.16 -1.89 1.59
N LYS A 47 -22.16 -1.32 0.95
CA LYS A 47 -20.95 -2.03 0.51
C LYS A 47 -19.88 -2.12 1.58
N TYR A 48 -20.05 -1.45 2.73
CA TYR A 48 -19.01 -1.35 3.75
C TYR A 48 -18.47 -2.70 4.18
N ASP A 49 -19.36 -3.66 4.45
CA ASP A 49 -18.95 -4.98 4.94
C ASP A 49 -18.54 -5.97 3.83
N SER A 50 -18.64 -5.56 2.56
CA SER A 50 -18.40 -6.47 1.42
C SER A 50 -17.20 -6.12 0.56
N VAL A 51 -16.69 -4.88 0.63
CA VAL A 51 -15.59 -4.41 -0.19
C VAL A 51 -14.60 -3.60 0.64
N THR A 52 -13.38 -4.10 0.73
CA THR A 52 -12.25 -3.40 1.37
C THR A 52 -11.22 -2.97 0.33
N GLY A 53 -10.31 -2.11 0.72
CA GLY A 53 -9.11 -1.80 -0.04
C GLY A 53 -8.19 -3.02 -0.15
N ILE A 54 -7.15 -2.90 -0.96
CA ILE A 54 -6.14 -3.94 -1.18
C ILE A 54 -4.75 -3.30 -1.10
N LEU A 55 -3.86 -3.97 -0.39
CA LEU A 55 -2.43 -3.67 -0.43
C LEU A 55 -1.74 -4.74 -1.28
N LYS A 56 -1.04 -4.32 -2.34
CA LYS A 56 -0.29 -5.20 -3.24
C LYS A 56 1.19 -4.90 -3.17
N ILE A 57 2.02 -5.94 -3.22
CA ILE A 57 3.47 -5.81 -3.34
C ILE A 57 3.92 -6.39 -4.68
N PHE A 58 4.73 -5.61 -5.38
CA PHE A 58 5.33 -6.00 -6.66
C PHE A 58 6.85 -6.08 -6.52
N ALA A 59 7.46 -7.13 -7.04
CA ALA A 59 8.89 -7.14 -7.31
C ALA A 59 9.19 -6.21 -8.49
N VAL A 60 10.20 -5.36 -8.32
CA VAL A 60 10.64 -4.38 -9.33
C VAL A 60 11.79 -4.99 -10.12
N GLY A 61 11.58 -5.21 -11.41
CA GLY A 61 12.59 -5.66 -12.35
C GLY A 61 12.98 -4.58 -13.35
N ALA A 62 13.93 -4.88 -14.22
CA ALA A 62 14.34 -4.01 -15.32
C ALA A 62 13.20 -3.89 -16.36
N GLY A 63 12.35 -2.88 -16.19
CA GLY A 63 11.20 -2.66 -17.07
C GLY A 63 9.99 -3.57 -16.79
N SER A 64 9.92 -4.22 -15.63
CA SER A 64 8.82 -5.10 -15.26
C SER A 64 8.40 -4.90 -13.80
N LEU A 65 7.13 -5.21 -13.50
CA LEU A 65 6.58 -5.33 -12.16
C LEU A 65 5.84 -6.67 -12.09
N THR A 66 6.18 -7.49 -11.09
CA THR A 66 5.54 -8.79 -10.87
C THR A 66 4.90 -8.80 -9.49
N GLU A 67 3.60 -9.01 -9.39
CA GLU A 67 2.92 -9.13 -8.10
C GLU A 67 3.46 -10.35 -7.35
N VAL A 68 3.92 -10.15 -6.12
CA VAL A 68 4.50 -11.21 -5.26
C VAL A 68 3.64 -11.48 -4.03
N ALA A 69 2.88 -10.49 -3.57
CA ALA A 69 1.98 -10.63 -2.43
C ALA A 69 0.85 -9.61 -2.50
N HIS A 70 -0.29 -9.94 -1.88
CA HIS A 70 -1.34 -8.98 -1.57
C HIS A 70 -2.06 -9.35 -0.28
N ALA A 71 -2.78 -8.40 0.28
CA ALA A 71 -3.67 -8.58 1.42
C ALA A 71 -4.89 -7.68 1.26
N ASP A 72 -6.03 -8.16 1.72
CA ASP A 72 -7.18 -7.29 1.97
C ASP A 72 -6.77 -6.27 3.02
N SER A 73 -7.31 -5.07 2.90
CA SER A 73 -6.92 -3.94 3.70
C SER A 73 -8.16 -3.34 4.38
N CYS A 74 -8.29 -2.06 4.36
CA CYS A 74 -9.26 -1.28 5.11
C CYS A 74 -10.11 -0.40 4.18
N HIS A 75 -11.03 0.37 4.78
CA HIS A 75 -11.82 1.33 4.05
C HIS A 75 -11.08 2.67 3.95
N TRP A 76 -11.30 3.35 2.82
CA TRP A 76 -10.55 4.56 2.50
C TRP A 76 -9.05 4.36 2.71
N ALA A 77 -8.56 3.25 2.15
CA ALA A 77 -7.14 2.93 2.12
C ALA A 77 -6.38 4.01 1.34
N GLN A 78 -5.34 4.59 1.95
CA GLN A 78 -4.60 5.71 1.38
C GLN A 78 -3.11 5.38 1.24
N GLY A 79 -2.24 6.07 1.97
CA GLY A 79 -0.81 5.89 1.86
C GLY A 79 -0.29 4.59 2.47
N ALA A 80 0.86 4.15 1.99
CA ALA A 80 1.65 3.10 2.62
C ALA A 80 3.14 3.48 2.60
N THR A 81 3.92 2.87 3.49
CA THR A 81 5.37 3.00 3.50
C THR A 81 6.02 1.73 4.03
N PHE A 82 7.24 1.47 3.58
CA PHE A 82 8.06 0.41 4.18
C PHE A 82 8.82 0.92 5.41
N SER A 83 9.09 0.04 6.37
CA SER A 83 10.11 0.30 7.40
C SER A 83 11.49 0.43 6.75
N THR A 84 12.44 1.02 7.46
CA THR A 84 13.80 1.25 6.96
C THR A 84 14.57 -0.04 6.63
N ASP A 85 14.21 -1.15 7.27
CA ASP A 85 14.76 -2.48 6.99
C ASP A 85 13.97 -3.27 5.93
N GLY A 86 12.87 -2.69 5.41
CA GLY A 86 12.01 -3.29 4.40
C GLY A 86 11.14 -4.45 4.86
N LYS A 87 11.14 -4.79 6.17
CA LYS A 87 10.44 -5.97 6.70
C LYS A 87 9.00 -5.70 7.12
N LEU A 88 8.64 -4.44 7.30
CA LEU A 88 7.27 -4.04 7.60
C LEU A 88 6.74 -3.14 6.49
N VAL A 89 5.44 -3.25 6.25
CA VAL A 89 4.67 -2.29 5.46
C VAL A 89 3.58 -1.71 6.35
N LEU A 90 3.55 -0.40 6.45
CA LEU A 90 2.55 0.35 7.21
C LEU A 90 1.56 0.95 6.22
N GLN A 91 0.27 0.83 6.49
CA GLN A 91 -0.79 1.35 5.62
C GLN A 91 -1.81 2.17 6.39
N GLN A 92 -2.13 3.33 5.86
CA GLN A 92 -3.15 4.22 6.41
C GLN A 92 -4.55 3.77 6.03
N CYS A 93 -5.43 3.76 7.03
CA CYS A 93 -6.84 3.43 6.99
C CYS A 93 -7.64 4.62 7.50
N ALA A 94 -8.03 5.50 6.60
CA ALA A 94 -8.63 6.77 7.00
C ALA A 94 -10.02 6.60 7.60
N ALA A 95 -10.82 5.63 7.15
CA ALA A 95 -12.16 5.40 7.69
C ALA A 95 -12.11 4.81 9.10
N GLU A 96 -11.23 3.87 9.37
CA GLU A 96 -11.01 3.24 10.67
C GLU A 96 -10.19 4.12 11.63
N ARG A 97 -9.47 5.10 11.10
CA ARG A 97 -8.50 5.92 11.86
C ARG A 97 -7.35 5.09 12.39
N GLU A 98 -6.83 4.20 11.56
CA GLU A 98 -5.80 3.24 11.93
C GLU A 98 -4.61 3.29 10.97
N ILE A 99 -3.48 2.80 11.43
CA ILE A 99 -2.38 2.36 10.61
C ILE A 99 -2.23 0.86 10.82
N LEU A 100 -2.50 0.08 9.77
CA LEU A 100 -2.26 -1.35 9.76
C LEU A 100 -0.76 -1.61 9.54
N VAL A 101 -0.27 -2.64 10.21
CA VAL A 101 1.12 -3.10 10.07
C VAL A 101 1.11 -4.49 9.47
N TYR A 102 1.91 -4.67 8.42
CA TYR A 102 2.10 -5.97 7.77
C TYR A 102 3.55 -6.38 7.86
N ARG A 103 3.81 -7.65 8.18
CA ARG A 103 5.13 -8.28 8.04
C ARG A 103 5.30 -8.73 6.61
N PHE A 104 6.46 -8.41 6.03
CA PHE A 104 6.81 -8.76 4.66
C PHE A 104 8.18 -9.43 4.62
N ASP A 105 8.27 -10.61 4.01
CA ASP A 105 9.48 -11.43 3.92
C ASP A 105 10.05 -11.55 2.50
N GLY A 106 9.53 -10.74 1.57
CA GLY A 106 9.86 -10.77 0.15
C GLY A 106 8.92 -11.63 -0.70
N LYS A 107 8.00 -12.39 -0.08
CA LYS A 107 7.05 -13.30 -0.75
C LYS A 107 5.67 -13.27 -0.15
N THR A 108 5.56 -13.09 1.16
CA THR A 108 4.30 -13.10 1.90
C THR A 108 4.07 -11.77 2.59
N LEU A 109 2.80 -11.40 2.71
CA LEU A 109 2.35 -10.19 3.39
C LEU A 109 1.31 -10.59 4.43
N VAL A 110 1.67 -10.48 5.71
CA VAL A 110 0.82 -10.93 6.82
C VAL A 110 0.57 -9.79 7.78
N GLN A 111 -0.70 -9.47 8.02
CA GLN A 111 -1.08 -8.43 8.97
C GLN A 111 -0.66 -8.80 10.39
N ASP A 112 0.07 -7.91 11.05
CA ASP A 112 0.35 -7.96 12.48
C ASP A 112 -0.70 -7.14 13.23
N LYS A 113 -1.81 -7.79 13.59
CA LYS A 113 -2.93 -7.13 14.27
C LYS A 113 -2.54 -6.50 15.61
N ALA A 114 -1.57 -7.08 16.31
CA ALA A 114 -1.11 -6.57 17.60
C ALA A 114 -0.32 -5.26 17.46
N ALA A 115 0.25 -5.01 16.28
CA ALA A 115 0.99 -3.79 15.97
C ALA A 115 0.12 -2.69 15.33
N THR A 116 -1.18 -2.93 15.10
CA THR A 116 -2.10 -1.91 14.57
C THR A 116 -2.16 -0.70 15.52
N MET A 117 -2.03 0.49 14.95
CA MET A 117 -2.09 1.76 15.68
C MET A 117 -3.43 2.44 15.41
N THR A 118 -4.11 2.87 16.46
CA THR A 118 -5.40 3.58 16.40
C THR A 118 -5.22 5.06 16.78
N PHE A 119 -5.93 5.95 16.11
CA PHE A 119 -5.83 7.39 16.30
C PHE A 119 -7.22 8.02 16.53
N GLU A 120 -7.25 9.16 17.20
CA GLU A 120 -8.48 9.95 17.34
C GLU A 120 -8.91 10.61 16.02
N SER A 121 -7.94 10.91 15.17
CA SER A 121 -8.14 11.55 13.86
C SER A 121 -7.72 10.66 12.71
N ARG A 122 -8.20 10.96 11.50
CA ARG A 122 -7.82 10.26 10.28
C ARG A 122 -6.35 10.53 9.94
N PRO A 123 -5.50 9.50 9.76
CA PRO A 123 -4.15 9.71 9.28
C PRO A 123 -4.20 10.21 7.82
N GLY A 124 -3.54 11.33 7.54
CA GLY A 124 -3.62 12.01 6.24
C GLY A 124 -2.44 11.75 5.31
N ALA A 125 -1.27 11.45 5.87
CA ALA A 125 -0.06 11.15 5.09
C ALA A 125 0.88 10.25 5.90
N ILE A 126 1.68 9.43 5.21
CA ILE A 126 2.68 8.57 5.82
C ILE A 126 3.96 8.57 4.98
N ALA A 127 5.09 8.65 5.66
CA ALA A 127 6.41 8.51 5.05
C ALA A 127 7.39 7.98 6.08
N THR A 128 8.45 7.30 5.64
CA THR A 128 9.60 6.97 6.47
C THR A 128 10.66 8.06 6.35
N GLY A 129 11.18 8.50 7.50
CA GLY A 129 12.37 9.34 7.51
C GLY A 129 13.61 8.54 7.12
N VAL A 130 14.48 9.12 6.30
CA VAL A 130 15.86 8.62 6.13
C VAL A 130 16.71 9.27 7.22
N SER A 131 17.28 8.45 8.13
CA SER A 131 18.37 8.95 8.97
C SER A 131 19.56 9.27 8.05
N ARG A 132 19.95 10.52 8.02
CA ARG A 132 21.19 10.97 7.36
C ARG A 132 22.38 10.66 8.24
#